data_72ae8a93a41ec329bd3bb970ba4b13e6
#
_entry.id   72ae8a93a41ec329bd3bb970ba4b13e6
#
_cell.length_a   1.000
_cell.length_b   1.000
_cell.length_c   1.000
_cell.angle_alpha   90.00
_cell.angle_beta   90.00
_cell.angle_gamma   90.00
#
_symmetry.space_group_name_H-M   'P 1'
#
loop_
_entity.id
_entity.type
_entity.pdbx_description
1 polymer ?
#
loop_
_entity_poly.entity_id
_entity_poly.type
_entity_poly.pdbx_seq_one_letter_code
_entity_poly.pdbx_strand_id
1 'polypeptide(L)'
;MENETISRNFIEQIIDKDIEEGKCETVCTRFPPETNGYLHIGHAKSILLNYGLAQEYHGKFNMRFDDTNPTKEKVEFVESIKADIEWLGADWEDRLFFASDYFDQMYEAAVKLIKKGKAFVCDLSAEEIRAYRGTLTEPGKNSPYRDRSVEENLELFENMKNGMYQDGEKVLRAKIDMASPNINMRDPVIYRVAHMTHHRTGDKWCIYPMYDFAHPIEDAIEGVTHSICTLEFEDHRPLYDWVVRELEYPHPPKQIEFAKLYLTNVVTGKRYIKKLVEDGIVDGWDDPRLVSIAALRRRGFTPSSIKKFVELCGISKSNSSVDYAMLEYCIREDLKLKASRAMAVLDPIKLVIDNYPEGQTEELEVDNNMENPELGKRVVPFGREVYIEREDFMEEPPKKYRRLYPGNEVRLMNAYFVTCTGFEKDEDGKVTVVHCTYDPESRGGNSPDGRKVRGTIHWVSAADAVKAQVRLYENIIDEEKGVYNEDGSLNLNPNSLTVLDNCYVEPSLLKAEKYDSFQFVRNGFFCVDAKDSTPEHPVFNRIVSLKSSYKLPTQA
;
A
#
# COMPACT_ATOMS: atom_id res chain seq x y z
N MET A 1 14.62 20.36 30.02
CA MET A 1 14.49 19.70 28.70
C MET A 1 15.22 18.40 28.85
N GLU A 2 14.50 17.35 29.23
CA GLU A 2 15.02 15.99 29.25
C GLU A 2 15.22 15.57 27.80
N ASN A 3 16.46 15.22 27.45
CA ASN A 3 16.74 14.54 26.19
C ASN A 3 16.00 13.20 26.22
N GLU A 4 14.86 13.09 25.56
CA GLU A 4 14.33 11.79 25.18
C GLU A 4 15.38 11.13 24.29
N THR A 5 16.09 10.18 24.86
CA THR A 5 16.99 9.30 24.11
C THR A 5 16.11 8.50 23.14
N ILE A 6 16.03 8.96 21.88
CA ILE A 6 15.36 8.21 20.83
C ILE A 6 16.04 6.84 20.74
N SER A 7 15.30 5.79 21.03
CA SER A 7 15.79 4.43 20.98
C SER A 7 16.16 4.08 19.53
N ARG A 8 17.45 3.88 19.25
CA ARG A 8 17.97 3.45 17.96
C ARG A 8 17.57 2.01 17.67
N ASN A 9 17.00 1.76 16.47
CA ASN A 9 16.76 0.39 16.04
C ASN A 9 18.09 -0.32 15.68
N PHE A 10 18.05 -1.63 15.51
CA PHE A 10 19.27 -2.42 15.29
C PHE A 10 19.99 -2.07 13.96
N ILE A 11 19.28 -1.59 12.94
CA ILE A 11 19.88 -1.17 11.66
C ILE A 11 20.65 0.13 11.86
N GLU A 12 20.04 1.11 12.53
CA GLU A 12 20.71 2.36 12.90
C GLU A 12 21.96 2.11 13.73
N GLN A 13 21.90 1.20 14.71
CA GLN A 13 23.08 0.81 15.52
C GLN A 13 24.20 0.21 14.66
N ILE A 14 23.87 -0.58 13.64
CA ILE A 14 24.85 -1.14 12.70
C ILE A 14 25.47 -0.03 11.85
N ILE A 15 24.66 0.90 11.34
CA ILE A 15 25.15 2.03 10.54
C ILE A 15 26.04 2.95 11.36
N ASP A 16 25.61 3.31 12.58
CA ASP A 16 26.41 4.15 13.50
C ASP A 16 27.80 3.53 13.73
N LYS A 17 27.84 2.24 14.00
CA LYS A 17 29.08 1.50 14.19
C LYS A 17 29.97 1.48 12.94
N ASP A 18 29.38 1.26 11.77
CA ASP A 18 30.13 1.22 10.51
C ASP A 18 30.71 2.60 10.15
N ILE A 19 30.02 3.70 10.50
CA ILE A 19 30.55 5.07 10.38
C ILE A 19 31.69 5.31 11.39
N GLU A 20 31.50 4.96 12.65
CA GLU A 20 32.54 5.11 13.70
C GLU A 20 33.82 4.33 13.37
N GLU A 21 33.68 3.15 12.77
CA GLU A 21 34.80 2.32 12.33
C GLU A 21 35.41 2.77 10.98
N GLY A 22 34.88 3.82 10.35
CA GLY A 22 35.37 4.36 9.08
C GLY A 22 35.11 3.46 7.87
N LYS A 23 34.13 2.55 7.94
CA LYS A 23 33.79 1.63 6.85
C LYS A 23 33.04 2.32 5.71
N CYS A 24 32.35 3.41 6.01
CA CYS A 24 31.71 4.27 5.02
C CYS A 24 31.74 5.73 5.49
N GLU A 25 31.89 6.66 4.54
CA GLU A 25 31.81 8.09 4.80
C GLU A 25 30.39 8.62 4.58
N THR A 26 29.68 8.04 3.62
CA THR A 26 28.30 8.40 3.24
C THR A 26 27.45 7.14 3.17
N VAL A 27 26.31 7.18 3.82
CA VAL A 27 25.34 6.08 3.76
C VAL A 27 24.61 6.10 2.41
N CYS A 28 24.54 4.95 1.76
CA CYS A 28 23.78 4.76 0.53
C CYS A 28 22.92 3.52 0.67
N THR A 29 21.62 3.71 0.59
CA THR A 29 20.60 2.66 0.58
C THR A 29 19.93 2.56 -0.79
N ARG A 30 19.14 1.53 -1.02
CA ARG A 30 18.40 1.37 -2.28
C ARG A 30 17.09 0.61 -2.08
N PHE A 31 16.19 0.82 -3.02
CA PHE A 31 15.02 -0.02 -3.22
C PHE A 31 15.08 -0.65 -4.62
N PRO A 32 15.19 -1.99 -4.73
CA PRO A 32 15.38 -2.70 -5.99
C PRO A 32 14.14 -3.51 -6.40
N PRO A 33 13.03 -2.89 -6.85
CA PRO A 33 11.85 -3.64 -7.24
C PRO A 33 12.04 -4.43 -8.54
N GLU A 34 11.43 -5.62 -8.58
CA GLU A 34 11.23 -6.33 -9.83
C GLU A 34 10.09 -5.67 -10.64
N THR A 35 10.21 -5.63 -11.96
CA THR A 35 9.21 -5.05 -12.88
C THR A 35 8.09 -6.03 -13.25
N ASN A 36 7.66 -6.86 -12.31
CA ASN A 36 6.73 -7.97 -12.53
C ASN A 36 5.37 -7.82 -11.82
N GLY A 37 5.05 -6.63 -11.30
CA GLY A 37 3.77 -6.37 -10.64
C GLY A 37 3.75 -5.06 -9.86
N TYR A 38 2.58 -4.74 -9.34
CA TYR A 38 2.33 -3.55 -8.54
C TYR A 38 2.91 -3.67 -7.13
N LEU A 39 3.33 -2.53 -6.57
CA LEU A 39 3.79 -2.44 -5.19
C LEU A 39 2.60 -2.55 -4.22
N HIS A 40 2.86 -3.08 -3.03
CA HIS A 40 1.87 -3.18 -1.94
C HIS A 40 2.43 -2.63 -0.63
N ILE A 41 1.59 -2.60 0.41
CA ILE A 41 1.93 -2.04 1.73
C ILE A 41 3.23 -2.61 2.33
N GLY A 42 3.56 -3.86 2.05
CA GLY A 42 4.85 -4.45 2.48
C GLY A 42 6.05 -3.77 1.83
N HIS A 43 5.94 -3.40 0.55
CA HIS A 43 6.98 -2.64 -0.14
C HIS A 43 7.10 -1.20 0.40
N ALA A 44 5.98 -0.58 0.81
CA ALA A 44 6.01 0.74 1.43
C ALA A 44 6.89 0.77 2.68
N LYS A 45 6.86 -0.28 3.51
CA LYS A 45 7.76 -0.40 4.68
C LYS A 45 9.23 -0.38 4.25
N SER A 46 9.60 -1.14 3.23
CA SER A 46 10.98 -1.19 2.73
C SER A 46 11.41 0.15 2.11
N ILE A 47 10.56 0.77 1.31
CA ILE A 47 10.84 2.08 0.69
C ILE A 47 11.08 3.15 1.75
N LEU A 48 10.15 3.28 2.70
CA LEU A 48 10.21 4.29 3.75
C LEU A 48 11.38 4.06 4.71
N LEU A 49 11.73 2.79 4.98
CA LEU A 49 12.91 2.46 5.78
C LEU A 49 14.20 2.90 5.07
N ASN A 50 14.41 2.48 3.82
CA ASN A 50 15.62 2.79 3.07
C ASN A 50 15.77 4.29 2.80
N TYR A 51 14.67 4.94 2.40
CA TYR A 51 14.66 6.39 2.19
C TYR A 51 14.85 7.16 3.50
N GLY A 52 14.16 6.75 4.57
CA GLY A 52 14.28 7.38 5.89
C GLY A 52 15.70 7.32 6.45
N LEU A 53 16.38 6.18 6.33
CA LEU A 53 17.78 6.04 6.73
C LEU A 53 18.70 6.96 5.89
N ALA A 54 18.51 7.00 4.56
CA ALA A 54 19.27 7.90 3.72
C ALA A 54 19.10 9.37 4.15
N GLN A 55 17.88 9.79 4.47
CA GLN A 55 17.60 11.16 4.95
C GLN A 55 18.24 11.43 6.32
N GLU A 56 18.11 10.50 7.27
CA GLU A 56 18.64 10.64 8.63
C GLU A 56 20.17 10.80 8.65
N TYR A 57 20.87 10.04 7.82
CA TYR A 57 22.33 10.08 7.72
C TYR A 57 22.85 11.04 6.63
N HIS A 58 22.00 11.90 6.08
CA HIS A 58 22.37 12.83 4.99
C HIS A 58 23.06 12.13 3.82
N GLY A 59 22.62 10.91 3.55
CA GLY A 59 23.18 10.02 2.54
C GLY A 59 22.37 10.00 1.24
N LYS A 60 22.42 8.87 0.54
CA LYS A 60 21.80 8.68 -0.78
C LYS A 60 20.80 7.53 -0.75
N PHE A 61 19.72 7.71 -1.49
CA PHE A 61 18.74 6.66 -1.77
C PHE A 61 18.73 6.38 -3.28
N ASN A 62 19.02 5.14 -3.67
CA ASN A 62 19.02 4.71 -5.05
C ASN A 62 17.74 3.93 -5.37
N MET A 63 17.25 4.11 -6.59
CA MET A 63 16.19 3.31 -7.18
C MET A 63 16.81 2.42 -8.25
N ARG A 64 16.64 1.09 -8.15
CA ARG A 64 17.11 0.15 -9.15
C ARG A 64 16.02 -0.81 -9.57
N PHE A 65 15.69 -0.85 -10.84
CA PHE A 65 14.87 -1.93 -11.38
C PHE A 65 15.73 -3.18 -11.57
N ASP A 66 15.38 -4.24 -10.85
CA ASP A 66 15.98 -5.56 -11.05
C ASP A 66 15.33 -6.23 -12.24
N ASP A 67 15.88 -5.96 -13.42
CA ASP A 67 15.44 -6.47 -14.72
C ASP A 67 16.38 -7.54 -15.26
N THR A 68 16.94 -8.36 -14.39
CA THR A 68 17.84 -9.46 -14.76
C THR A 68 17.14 -10.63 -15.43
N ASN A 69 15.83 -10.80 -15.18
CA ASN A 69 15.06 -11.94 -15.70
C ASN A 69 14.21 -11.51 -16.92
N PRO A 70 14.55 -11.94 -18.15
CA PRO A 70 13.87 -11.49 -19.37
C PRO A 70 12.40 -11.95 -19.48
N THR A 71 11.98 -12.92 -18.68
CA THR A 71 10.64 -13.52 -18.80
C THR A 71 9.51 -12.75 -18.14
N LYS A 72 9.80 -11.77 -17.29
CA LYS A 72 8.82 -11.25 -16.32
C LYS A 72 8.47 -9.76 -16.48
N GLU A 73 9.03 -9.07 -17.47
CA GLU A 73 9.05 -7.62 -17.43
C GLU A 73 8.04 -6.95 -18.35
N LYS A 74 7.36 -5.92 -17.81
CA LYS A 74 6.44 -5.05 -18.55
C LYS A 74 6.73 -3.59 -18.21
N VAL A 75 6.82 -2.75 -19.23
CA VAL A 75 7.04 -1.29 -19.13
C VAL A 75 5.97 -0.61 -18.26
N GLU A 76 4.75 -1.09 -18.31
CA GLU A 76 3.62 -0.57 -17.52
C GLU A 76 3.91 -0.57 -16.01
N PHE A 77 4.62 -1.59 -15.49
CA PHE A 77 4.96 -1.66 -14.08
C PHE A 77 6.02 -0.64 -13.66
N VAL A 78 6.95 -0.31 -14.56
CA VAL A 78 8.02 0.67 -14.28
C VAL A 78 7.42 2.03 -13.91
N GLU A 79 6.49 2.54 -14.71
CA GLU A 79 5.86 3.85 -14.46
C GLU A 79 4.96 3.83 -13.22
N SER A 80 4.23 2.74 -13.01
CA SER A 80 3.42 2.57 -11.78
C SER A 80 4.27 2.54 -10.52
N ILE A 81 5.40 1.83 -10.56
CA ILE A 81 6.33 1.73 -9.41
C ILE A 81 6.94 3.10 -9.09
N LYS A 82 7.39 3.85 -10.10
CA LYS A 82 7.89 5.21 -9.90
C LYS A 82 6.85 6.11 -9.25
N ALA A 83 5.64 6.13 -9.81
CA ALA A 83 4.53 6.94 -9.28
C ALA A 83 4.18 6.59 -7.83
N ASP A 84 4.24 5.31 -7.46
CA ASP A 84 3.97 4.86 -6.10
C ASP A 84 5.06 5.31 -5.12
N ILE A 85 6.32 5.24 -5.52
CA ILE A 85 7.47 5.67 -4.68
C ILE A 85 7.47 7.19 -4.48
N GLU A 86 7.23 7.95 -5.55
CA GLU A 86 7.08 9.41 -5.50
C GLU A 86 5.89 9.82 -4.61
N TRP A 87 4.77 9.13 -4.75
CA TRP A 87 3.60 9.37 -3.91
C TRP A 87 3.87 9.13 -2.41
N LEU A 88 4.68 8.13 -2.07
CA LEU A 88 5.13 7.90 -0.69
C LEU A 88 6.08 8.99 -0.18
N GLY A 89 6.55 9.88 -1.05
CA GLY A 89 7.46 10.98 -0.72
C GLY A 89 8.94 10.60 -0.77
N ALA A 90 9.29 9.46 -1.33
CA ALA A 90 10.68 9.06 -1.55
C ALA A 90 11.19 9.61 -2.87
N ASP A 91 12.39 10.15 -2.86
CA ASP A 91 13.05 10.77 -4.00
C ASP A 91 14.44 10.14 -4.19
N TRP A 92 14.67 9.62 -5.39
CA TRP A 92 15.97 9.08 -5.82
C TRP A 92 16.82 10.09 -6.59
N GLU A 93 16.31 11.31 -6.82
CA GLU A 93 16.95 12.35 -7.63
C GLU A 93 17.29 11.82 -9.05
N ASP A 94 18.59 11.78 -9.42
CA ASP A 94 19.09 11.24 -10.70
C ASP A 94 19.58 9.78 -10.60
N ARG A 95 19.41 9.13 -9.43
CA ARG A 95 19.94 7.80 -9.15
C ARG A 95 18.92 6.69 -9.46
N LEU A 96 18.45 6.68 -10.70
CA LEU A 96 17.62 5.61 -11.26
C LEU A 96 18.48 4.67 -12.10
N PHE A 97 18.50 3.40 -11.75
CA PHE A 97 19.32 2.38 -12.37
C PHE A 97 18.51 1.20 -12.86
N PHE A 98 19.09 0.46 -13.80
CA PHE A 98 18.57 -0.82 -14.27
C PHE A 98 19.68 -1.87 -14.17
N ALA A 99 19.36 -3.03 -13.65
CA ALA A 99 20.31 -4.14 -13.54
C ALA A 99 20.89 -4.55 -14.91
N SER A 100 20.07 -4.48 -15.96
CA SER A 100 20.49 -4.77 -17.34
C SER A 100 21.58 -3.84 -17.90
N ASP A 101 21.78 -2.65 -17.32
CA ASP A 101 22.88 -1.77 -17.70
C ASP A 101 24.25 -2.32 -17.27
N TYR A 102 24.28 -3.30 -16.37
CA TYR A 102 25.48 -3.92 -15.82
C TYR A 102 25.79 -5.31 -16.36
N PHE A 103 25.07 -5.78 -17.39
CA PHE A 103 25.27 -7.13 -17.92
C PHE A 103 26.69 -7.36 -18.43
N ASP A 104 27.33 -6.37 -19.04
CA ASP A 104 28.73 -6.48 -19.45
C ASP A 104 29.66 -6.63 -18.25
N GLN A 105 29.48 -5.85 -17.17
CA GLN A 105 30.27 -5.95 -15.94
C GLN A 105 30.02 -7.26 -15.19
N MET A 106 28.79 -7.76 -15.20
CA MET A 106 28.45 -9.07 -14.61
C MET A 106 29.12 -10.22 -15.37
N TYR A 107 29.17 -10.13 -16.69
CA TYR A 107 29.90 -11.11 -17.51
C TYR A 107 31.39 -11.10 -17.17
N GLU A 108 32.02 -9.94 -17.12
CA GLU A 108 33.43 -9.80 -16.73
C GLU A 108 33.71 -10.28 -15.31
N ALA A 109 32.79 -10.05 -14.37
CA ALA A 109 32.85 -10.58 -13.03
C ALA A 109 32.83 -12.12 -13.00
N ALA A 110 31.97 -12.74 -13.80
CA ALA A 110 31.92 -14.19 -13.94
C ALA A 110 33.23 -14.74 -14.54
N VAL A 111 33.77 -14.08 -15.56
CA VAL A 111 35.08 -14.42 -16.13
C VAL A 111 36.21 -14.33 -15.10
N LYS A 112 36.18 -13.29 -14.24
CA LYS A 112 37.14 -13.15 -13.13
C LYS A 112 37.06 -14.33 -12.16
N LEU A 113 35.84 -14.76 -11.79
CA LEU A 113 35.67 -15.95 -10.93
C LEU A 113 36.21 -17.22 -11.56
N ILE A 114 35.98 -17.43 -12.87
CA ILE A 114 36.53 -18.58 -13.62
C ILE A 114 38.06 -18.56 -13.58
N LYS A 115 38.68 -17.41 -13.87
CA LYS A 115 40.14 -17.23 -13.82
C LYS A 115 40.74 -17.51 -12.44
N LYS A 116 39.99 -17.21 -11.38
CA LYS A 116 40.36 -17.52 -9.98
C LYS A 116 40.13 -18.99 -9.61
N GLY A 117 39.57 -19.82 -10.50
CA GLY A 117 39.17 -21.19 -10.19
C GLY A 117 37.97 -21.27 -9.23
N LYS A 118 37.13 -20.22 -9.18
CA LYS A 118 35.99 -20.08 -8.28
C LYS A 118 34.62 -20.25 -8.98
N ALA A 119 34.63 -20.57 -10.26
CA ALA A 119 33.43 -20.90 -11.04
C ALA A 119 33.75 -21.92 -12.10
N PHE A 120 32.77 -22.72 -12.45
CA PHE A 120 32.89 -23.77 -13.48
C PHE A 120 31.59 -23.91 -14.29
N VAL A 121 31.72 -24.28 -15.55
CA VAL A 121 30.59 -24.63 -16.41
C VAL A 121 30.15 -26.07 -16.11
N CYS A 122 28.86 -26.25 -15.91
CA CYS A 122 28.24 -27.52 -15.55
C CYS A 122 27.21 -27.94 -16.59
N ASP A 123 27.27 -29.19 -17.03
CA ASP A 123 26.37 -29.75 -18.05
C ASP A 123 25.19 -30.52 -17.42
N LEU A 124 25.10 -30.57 -16.10
CA LEU A 124 23.95 -31.15 -15.40
C LEU A 124 22.68 -30.34 -15.66
N SER A 125 21.58 -31.04 -15.89
CA SER A 125 20.25 -30.40 -15.96
C SER A 125 19.84 -29.83 -14.61
N ALA A 126 18.81 -28.98 -14.60
CA ALA A 126 18.27 -28.42 -13.35
C ALA A 126 17.78 -29.51 -12.37
N GLU A 127 17.23 -30.60 -12.88
CA GLU A 127 16.79 -31.75 -12.09
C GLU A 127 17.99 -32.50 -11.49
N GLU A 128 19.01 -32.76 -12.27
CA GLU A 128 20.25 -33.39 -11.82
C GLU A 128 20.98 -32.53 -10.77
N ILE A 129 21.07 -31.22 -10.98
CA ILE A 129 21.65 -30.29 -10.00
C ILE A 129 20.87 -30.35 -8.68
N ARG A 130 19.56 -30.41 -8.74
CA ARG A 130 18.71 -30.55 -7.55
C ARG A 130 18.97 -31.85 -6.81
N ALA A 131 19.12 -32.96 -7.55
CA ALA A 131 19.44 -34.27 -6.97
C ALA A 131 20.85 -34.30 -6.35
N TYR A 132 21.86 -33.71 -7.00
CA TYR A 132 23.22 -33.60 -6.49
C TYR A 132 23.35 -32.70 -5.27
N ARG A 133 22.49 -31.69 -5.15
CA ARG A 133 22.55 -30.72 -4.05
C ARG A 133 22.25 -31.32 -2.68
N GLY A 134 21.57 -32.45 -2.61
CA GLY A 134 21.19 -33.10 -1.35
C GLY A 134 20.04 -32.39 -0.64
N THR A 135 19.96 -32.61 0.67
CA THR A 135 18.88 -32.08 1.51
C THR A 135 19.45 -31.25 2.66
N LEU A 136 18.60 -30.71 3.54
CA LEU A 136 19.04 -30.01 4.74
C LEU A 136 19.82 -30.92 5.70
N THR A 137 19.56 -32.21 5.68
CA THR A 137 20.18 -33.21 6.59
C THR A 137 21.24 -34.07 5.90
N GLU A 138 21.32 -34.04 4.57
CA GLU A 138 22.28 -34.81 3.78
C GLU A 138 23.13 -33.86 2.94
N PRO A 139 24.47 -34.05 2.93
CA PRO A 139 25.36 -33.23 2.11
C PRO A 139 25.11 -33.47 0.61
N GLY A 140 25.48 -32.51 -0.20
CA GLY A 140 25.47 -32.64 -1.64
C GLY A 140 26.65 -33.45 -2.17
N LYS A 141 26.60 -33.74 -3.47
CA LYS A 141 27.69 -34.40 -4.22
C LYS A 141 28.30 -33.43 -5.23
N ASN A 142 29.60 -33.50 -5.40
CA ASN A 142 30.29 -32.72 -6.43
C ASN A 142 29.80 -33.11 -7.84
N SER A 143 29.60 -32.09 -8.69
CA SER A 143 29.36 -32.30 -10.11
C SER A 143 30.58 -32.99 -10.75
N PRO A 144 30.38 -33.92 -11.72
CA PRO A 144 31.48 -34.49 -12.50
C PRO A 144 32.23 -33.44 -13.32
N TYR A 145 31.66 -32.23 -13.50
CA TYR A 145 32.26 -31.14 -14.27
C TYR A 145 32.97 -30.09 -13.39
N ARG A 146 32.97 -30.31 -12.08
CA ARG A 146 33.48 -29.33 -11.09
C ARG A 146 34.96 -29.02 -11.23
N ASP A 147 35.74 -29.97 -11.69
CA ASP A 147 37.21 -29.89 -11.79
C ASP A 147 37.73 -29.65 -13.20
N ARG A 148 36.88 -29.14 -14.11
CA ARG A 148 37.32 -28.64 -15.43
C ARG A 148 38.41 -27.58 -15.25
N SER A 149 39.37 -27.53 -16.19
CA SER A 149 40.41 -26.51 -16.18
C SER A 149 39.85 -25.10 -16.36
N VAL A 150 40.61 -24.11 -15.95
CA VAL A 150 40.25 -22.69 -16.15
C VAL A 150 40.06 -22.37 -17.62
N GLU A 151 40.95 -22.87 -18.48
CA GLU A 151 40.94 -22.66 -19.92
C GLU A 151 39.67 -23.25 -20.55
N GLU A 152 39.32 -24.49 -20.19
CA GLU A 152 38.11 -25.15 -20.67
C GLU A 152 36.85 -24.39 -20.22
N ASN A 153 36.78 -23.97 -18.96
CA ASN A 153 35.64 -23.19 -18.44
C ASN A 153 35.50 -21.83 -19.13
N LEU A 154 36.60 -21.14 -19.44
CA LEU A 154 36.57 -19.87 -20.18
C LEU A 154 36.00 -20.06 -21.58
N GLU A 155 36.48 -21.10 -22.31
CA GLU A 155 35.98 -21.42 -23.65
C GLU A 155 34.50 -21.80 -23.64
N LEU A 156 34.06 -22.64 -22.70
CA LEU A 156 32.66 -23.03 -22.56
C LEU A 156 31.75 -21.85 -22.21
N PHE A 157 32.20 -20.98 -21.34
CA PHE A 157 31.41 -19.81 -20.94
C PHE A 157 31.28 -18.78 -22.08
N GLU A 158 32.34 -18.57 -22.85
CA GLU A 158 32.28 -17.76 -24.06
C GLU A 158 31.33 -18.35 -25.09
N ASN A 159 31.37 -19.67 -25.28
CA ASN A 159 30.46 -20.39 -26.17
C ASN A 159 28.99 -20.31 -25.71
N MET A 160 28.75 -20.30 -24.39
CA MET A 160 27.41 -20.02 -23.83
C MET A 160 26.91 -18.62 -24.24
N LYS A 161 27.77 -17.59 -24.09
CA LYS A 161 27.44 -16.21 -24.50
C LYS A 161 27.18 -16.12 -26.02
N ASN A 162 27.90 -16.88 -26.82
CA ASN A 162 27.77 -16.86 -28.26
C ASN A 162 26.59 -17.71 -28.80
N GLY A 163 25.76 -18.25 -27.92
CA GLY A 163 24.54 -18.95 -28.29
C GLY A 163 24.74 -20.36 -28.81
N MET A 164 25.85 -21.01 -28.49
CA MET A 164 26.18 -22.35 -28.99
C MET A 164 25.42 -23.47 -28.25
N TYR A 165 24.74 -23.18 -27.18
CA TYR A 165 24.03 -24.16 -26.36
C TYR A 165 22.54 -23.80 -26.20
N GLN A 166 21.72 -24.84 -26.06
CA GLN A 166 20.28 -24.68 -25.82
C GLN A 166 19.99 -24.34 -24.37
N ASP A 167 18.77 -23.83 -24.12
CA ASP A 167 18.27 -23.57 -22.78
C ASP A 167 18.33 -24.85 -21.93
N GLY A 168 18.91 -24.73 -20.72
CA GLY A 168 19.08 -25.85 -19.80
C GLY A 168 20.24 -26.81 -20.10
N GLU A 169 20.96 -26.62 -21.20
CA GLU A 169 22.09 -27.50 -21.58
C GLU A 169 23.35 -27.26 -20.74
N LYS A 170 23.63 -26.00 -20.43
CA LYS A 170 24.76 -25.59 -19.59
C LYS A 170 24.39 -24.45 -18.66
N VAL A 171 25.04 -24.46 -17.49
CA VAL A 171 24.98 -23.35 -16.50
C VAL A 171 26.39 -23.03 -16.01
N LEU A 172 26.61 -21.81 -15.50
CA LEU A 172 27.80 -21.49 -14.74
C LEU A 172 27.48 -21.61 -13.26
N ARG A 173 28.31 -22.31 -12.50
CA ARG A 173 28.16 -22.50 -11.07
C ARG A 173 29.34 -21.91 -10.31
N ALA A 174 29.07 -21.29 -9.15
CA ALA A 174 30.13 -20.95 -8.21
C ALA A 174 30.71 -22.22 -7.60
N LYS A 175 32.04 -22.26 -7.43
CA LYS A 175 32.76 -23.37 -6.80
C LYS A 175 33.01 -23.05 -5.35
N ILE A 176 32.14 -23.54 -4.45
CA ILE A 176 32.18 -23.22 -3.02
C ILE A 176 32.32 -24.49 -2.18
N ASP A 177 31.23 -25.11 -1.75
CA ASP A 177 31.25 -26.28 -0.87
C ASP A 177 29.92 -27.06 -0.95
N MET A 178 29.94 -28.24 -1.57
CA MET A 178 28.77 -29.10 -1.68
C MET A 178 28.34 -29.75 -0.36
N ALA A 179 29.16 -29.69 0.68
CA ALA A 179 28.86 -30.18 2.03
C ALA A 179 28.36 -29.07 2.98
N SER A 180 28.28 -27.83 2.51
CA SER A 180 27.82 -26.72 3.34
C SER A 180 26.43 -27.01 3.96
N PRO A 181 26.22 -26.70 5.25
CA PRO A 181 24.89 -26.77 5.85
C PRO A 181 23.89 -25.79 5.23
N ASN A 182 24.39 -24.70 4.63
CA ASN A 182 23.58 -23.77 3.86
C ASN A 182 23.49 -24.20 2.40
N ILE A 183 22.31 -24.60 1.96
CA ILE A 183 22.05 -25.07 0.58
C ILE A 183 22.44 -24.02 -0.47
N ASN A 184 22.30 -22.74 -0.17
CA ASN A 184 22.67 -21.66 -1.09
C ASN A 184 24.18 -21.59 -1.36
N MET A 185 25.01 -22.22 -0.53
CA MET A 185 26.47 -22.30 -0.66
C MET A 185 26.94 -23.57 -1.37
N ARG A 186 26.04 -24.49 -1.75
CA ARG A 186 26.35 -25.75 -2.43
C ARG A 186 26.48 -25.55 -3.94
N ASP A 187 27.59 -24.98 -4.37
CA ASP A 187 27.93 -24.67 -5.75
C ASP A 187 26.71 -24.10 -6.52
N PRO A 188 26.20 -22.93 -6.13
CA PRO A 188 24.98 -22.36 -6.70
C PRO A 188 25.17 -21.99 -8.18
N VAL A 189 24.08 -22.07 -8.94
CA VAL A 189 24.04 -21.55 -10.31
C VAL A 189 24.10 -20.02 -10.27
N ILE A 190 25.01 -19.43 -11.03
CA ILE A 190 25.19 -17.97 -11.12
C ILE A 190 24.87 -17.40 -12.51
N TYR A 191 24.92 -18.25 -13.57
CA TYR A 191 24.47 -17.91 -14.92
C TYR A 191 23.71 -19.07 -15.55
N ARG A 192 22.70 -18.75 -16.36
CA ARG A 192 21.94 -19.72 -17.14
C ARG A 192 21.85 -19.30 -18.61
N VAL A 193 21.62 -20.27 -19.48
CA VAL A 193 21.28 -20.03 -20.90
C VAL A 193 19.76 -19.83 -20.99
N ALA A 194 19.34 -18.75 -21.62
CA ALA A 194 17.94 -18.45 -21.93
C ALA A 194 17.87 -17.64 -23.24
N HIS A 195 17.38 -18.27 -24.31
CA HIS A 195 17.17 -17.60 -25.59
C HIS A 195 15.85 -16.83 -25.56
N MET A 196 15.90 -15.65 -25.00
CA MET A 196 14.74 -14.78 -24.83
C MET A 196 15.12 -13.32 -25.11
N THR A 197 14.22 -12.61 -25.77
CA THR A 197 14.38 -11.16 -25.98
C THR A 197 14.17 -10.40 -24.67
N HIS A 198 15.17 -9.62 -24.27
CA HIS A 198 15.10 -8.77 -23.09
C HIS A 198 14.50 -7.40 -23.45
N HIS A 199 13.65 -6.83 -22.61
CA HIS A 199 12.91 -5.59 -22.88
C HIS A 199 13.81 -4.35 -23.14
N ARG A 200 15.05 -4.32 -22.62
CA ARG A 200 16.01 -3.23 -22.82
C ARG A 200 17.20 -3.60 -23.70
N THR A 201 17.73 -4.79 -23.54
CA THR A 201 18.94 -5.22 -24.28
C THR A 201 18.63 -6.01 -25.55
N GLY A 202 17.35 -6.30 -25.83
CA GLY A 202 16.94 -7.07 -26.99
C GLY A 202 17.54 -8.48 -27.00
N ASP A 203 18.09 -8.88 -28.14
CA ASP A 203 18.69 -10.19 -28.36
C ASP A 203 20.23 -10.21 -28.18
N LYS A 204 20.79 -9.15 -27.56
CA LYS A 204 22.24 -9.06 -27.31
C LYS A 204 22.76 -10.22 -26.46
N TRP A 205 21.95 -10.69 -25.50
CA TRP A 205 22.32 -11.72 -24.55
C TRP A 205 21.44 -12.95 -24.70
N CYS A 206 22.03 -14.12 -24.55
CA CYS A 206 21.34 -15.41 -24.40
C CYS A 206 21.78 -16.15 -23.13
N ILE A 207 22.60 -15.50 -22.29
CA ILE A 207 22.92 -15.92 -20.93
C ILE A 207 22.56 -14.81 -19.98
N TYR A 208 22.01 -15.14 -18.83
CA TYR A 208 21.55 -14.20 -17.84
C TYR A 208 22.03 -14.58 -16.44
N PRO A 209 22.47 -13.58 -15.64
CA PRO A 209 22.90 -13.84 -14.27
C PRO A 209 21.70 -14.23 -13.41
N MET A 210 21.96 -15.06 -12.40
CA MET A 210 21.01 -15.35 -11.35
C MET A 210 21.01 -14.23 -10.31
N TYR A 211 19.89 -14.04 -9.64
CA TYR A 211 19.69 -12.98 -8.64
C TYR A 211 20.83 -12.89 -7.61
N ASP A 212 21.21 -14.01 -6.99
CA ASP A 212 22.23 -14.02 -5.94
C ASP A 212 23.63 -13.63 -6.42
N PHE A 213 23.89 -13.71 -7.71
CA PHE A 213 25.12 -13.23 -8.31
C PHE A 213 25.04 -11.78 -8.75
N ALA A 214 23.93 -11.37 -9.37
CA ALA A 214 23.73 -10.02 -9.89
C ALA A 214 23.63 -8.98 -8.76
N HIS A 215 22.83 -9.27 -7.75
CA HIS A 215 22.46 -8.33 -6.68
C HIS A 215 23.68 -7.73 -5.93
N PRO A 216 24.66 -8.50 -5.42
CA PRO A 216 25.83 -7.91 -4.78
C PRO A 216 26.71 -7.10 -5.74
N ILE A 217 26.76 -7.47 -7.03
CA ILE A 217 27.52 -6.73 -8.04
C ILE A 217 26.87 -5.36 -8.30
N GLU A 218 25.56 -5.34 -8.48
CA GLU A 218 24.78 -4.11 -8.67
C GLU A 218 24.96 -3.16 -7.48
N ASP A 219 24.83 -3.67 -6.26
CA ASP A 219 25.02 -2.88 -5.05
C ASP A 219 26.44 -2.28 -4.99
N ALA A 220 27.46 -3.06 -5.33
CA ALA A 220 28.83 -2.58 -5.33
C ALA A 220 29.11 -1.52 -6.40
N ILE A 221 28.59 -1.68 -7.62
CA ILE A 221 28.73 -0.73 -8.72
C ILE A 221 28.05 0.60 -8.40
N GLU A 222 26.87 0.56 -7.79
CA GLU A 222 26.07 1.74 -7.46
C GLU A 222 26.53 2.45 -6.17
N GLY A 223 27.52 1.91 -5.48
CA GLY A 223 28.05 2.49 -4.24
C GLY A 223 27.12 2.34 -3.04
N VAL A 224 26.24 1.34 -3.06
CA VAL A 224 25.40 0.99 -1.90
C VAL A 224 26.29 0.56 -0.74
N THR A 225 26.08 1.14 0.43
CA THR A 225 26.83 0.79 1.64
C THR A 225 26.09 -0.23 2.48
N HIS A 226 24.79 -0.06 2.64
CA HIS A 226 23.92 -0.92 3.43
C HIS A 226 22.77 -1.41 2.56
N SER A 227 22.86 -2.69 2.21
CA SER A 227 21.92 -3.42 1.37
C SER A 227 20.84 -4.04 2.26
N ILE A 228 19.74 -3.30 2.45
CA ILE A 228 18.69 -3.65 3.42
C ILE A 228 17.56 -4.40 2.70
N CYS A 229 17.26 -5.62 3.16
CA CYS A 229 16.26 -6.50 2.58
C CYS A 229 15.45 -7.23 3.65
N THR A 230 14.50 -8.06 3.25
CA THR A 230 13.67 -8.83 4.18
C THR A 230 14.35 -10.13 4.62
N LEU A 231 13.90 -10.71 5.76
CA LEU A 231 14.46 -11.94 6.36
C LEU A 231 14.45 -13.16 5.43
N GLU A 232 13.66 -13.16 4.38
CA GLU A 232 13.69 -14.24 3.38
C GLU A 232 15.05 -14.39 2.68
N PHE A 233 15.91 -13.37 2.74
CA PHE A 233 17.27 -13.37 2.19
C PHE A 233 18.36 -13.63 3.22
N GLU A 234 18.02 -13.94 4.46
CA GLU A 234 19.03 -14.19 5.52
C GLU A 234 19.96 -15.34 5.17
N ASP A 235 19.42 -16.45 4.67
CA ASP A 235 20.21 -17.61 4.24
C ASP A 235 21.00 -17.35 2.95
N HIS A 236 20.68 -16.31 2.19
CA HIS A 236 21.40 -15.88 0.99
C HIS A 236 22.58 -14.97 1.30
N ARG A 237 22.62 -14.33 2.48
CA ARG A 237 23.70 -13.40 2.85
C ARG A 237 25.12 -14.01 2.77
N PRO A 238 25.38 -15.27 3.18
CA PRO A 238 26.71 -15.86 3.01
C PRO A 238 27.16 -15.91 1.55
N LEU A 239 26.25 -16.13 0.61
CA LEU A 239 26.56 -16.10 -0.82
C LEU A 239 26.82 -14.68 -1.32
N TYR A 240 26.01 -13.71 -0.86
CA TYR A 240 26.24 -12.27 -1.11
C TYR A 240 27.65 -11.86 -0.67
N ASP A 241 28.03 -12.17 0.55
CA ASP A 241 29.34 -11.85 1.11
C ASP A 241 30.47 -12.56 0.36
N TRP A 242 30.24 -13.81 -0.09
CA TRP A 242 31.19 -14.57 -0.89
C TRP A 242 31.45 -13.90 -2.24
N VAL A 243 30.40 -13.48 -2.95
CA VAL A 243 30.52 -12.80 -4.27
C VAL A 243 31.30 -11.50 -4.13
N VAL A 244 30.93 -10.67 -3.15
CA VAL A 244 31.61 -9.37 -2.88
C VAL A 244 33.09 -9.57 -2.57
N ARG A 245 33.41 -10.56 -1.74
CA ARG A 245 34.79 -10.86 -1.34
C ARG A 245 35.61 -11.41 -2.51
N GLU A 246 35.09 -12.40 -3.25
CA GLU A 246 35.83 -13.04 -4.34
C GLU A 246 36.03 -12.08 -5.54
N LEU A 247 35.15 -11.13 -5.74
CA LEU A 247 35.30 -10.07 -6.75
C LEU A 247 36.17 -8.90 -6.28
N GLU A 248 36.51 -8.83 -5.00
CA GLU A 248 37.45 -7.87 -4.42
C GLU A 248 37.05 -6.41 -4.62
N TYR A 249 35.76 -6.13 -4.38
CA TYR A 249 35.29 -4.75 -4.43
C TYR A 249 35.93 -3.88 -3.33
N PRO A 250 36.43 -2.67 -3.67
CA PRO A 250 37.16 -1.83 -2.71
C PRO A 250 36.27 -1.29 -1.58
N HIS A 251 34.99 -1.10 -1.84
CA HIS A 251 33.99 -0.63 -0.88
C HIS A 251 32.83 -1.65 -0.85
N PRO A 252 33.01 -2.77 -0.11
CA PRO A 252 32.03 -3.85 -0.13
C PRO A 252 30.73 -3.42 0.53
N PRO A 253 29.57 -3.59 -0.17
CA PRO A 253 28.27 -3.39 0.45
C PRO A 253 28.01 -4.45 1.52
N LYS A 254 27.17 -4.11 2.50
CA LYS A 254 26.80 -5.00 3.61
C LYS A 254 25.31 -5.28 3.58
N GLN A 255 24.94 -6.55 3.44
CA GLN A 255 23.54 -6.96 3.50
C GLN A 255 23.06 -7.01 4.95
N ILE A 256 21.86 -6.46 5.20
CA ILE A 256 21.18 -6.46 6.49
C ILE A 256 19.72 -6.84 6.26
N GLU A 257 19.18 -7.75 7.08
CA GLU A 257 17.81 -8.22 6.94
C GLU A 257 16.94 -7.74 8.10
N PHE A 258 15.66 -7.45 7.77
CA PHE A 258 14.63 -7.08 8.73
C PHE A 258 13.34 -7.86 8.48
N ALA A 259 12.47 -7.89 9.49
CA ALA A 259 11.22 -8.63 9.43
C ALA A 259 10.24 -8.04 8.41
N LYS A 260 9.71 -8.90 7.55
CA LYS A 260 8.67 -8.58 6.58
C LYS A 260 7.38 -8.17 7.30
N LEU A 261 6.66 -7.23 6.70
CA LEU A 261 5.34 -6.84 7.19
C LEU A 261 4.29 -7.87 6.77
N TYR A 262 3.63 -8.46 7.76
CA TYR A 262 2.43 -9.28 7.57
C TYR A 262 1.24 -8.56 8.15
N LEU A 263 0.22 -8.35 7.34
CA LEU A 263 -1.08 -7.80 7.77
C LEU A 263 -2.11 -8.92 7.88
N THR A 264 -2.96 -8.82 8.90
CA THR A 264 -4.11 -9.71 9.03
C THR A 264 -5.12 -9.46 7.90
N ASN A 265 -5.77 -10.52 7.46
CA ASN A 265 -6.93 -10.47 6.56
C ASN A 265 -6.72 -9.73 5.24
N VAL A 266 -5.50 -9.72 4.69
CA VAL A 266 -5.17 -9.12 3.40
C VAL A 266 -4.64 -10.14 2.40
N VAL A 267 -4.83 -9.85 1.12
CA VAL A 267 -4.30 -10.61 0.00
C VAL A 267 -3.18 -9.82 -0.66
N THR A 268 -1.96 -10.35 -0.66
CA THR A 268 -0.78 -9.75 -1.29
C THR A 268 -0.18 -10.62 -2.39
N GLY A 269 -0.56 -11.89 -2.46
CA GLY A 269 -0.03 -12.83 -3.44
C GLY A 269 -0.49 -12.50 -4.86
N LYS A 270 0.46 -12.21 -5.77
CA LYS A 270 0.19 -11.81 -7.16
C LYS A 270 -0.74 -12.78 -7.89
N ARG A 271 -0.57 -14.10 -7.69
CA ARG A 271 -1.42 -15.12 -8.30
C ARG A 271 -2.90 -14.98 -7.90
N TYR A 272 -3.15 -14.71 -6.64
CA TYR A 272 -4.51 -14.53 -6.12
C TYR A 272 -5.14 -13.24 -6.62
N ILE A 273 -4.39 -12.12 -6.58
CA ILE A 273 -4.89 -10.83 -7.06
C ILE A 273 -5.19 -10.89 -8.55
N LYS A 274 -4.31 -11.49 -9.35
CA LYS A 274 -4.53 -11.70 -10.80
C LYS A 274 -5.84 -12.46 -11.04
N LYS A 275 -6.08 -13.54 -10.28
CA LYS A 275 -7.32 -14.32 -10.38
C LYS A 275 -8.55 -13.49 -9.99
N LEU A 276 -8.49 -12.70 -8.93
CA LEU A 276 -9.59 -11.82 -8.53
C LEU A 276 -9.95 -10.80 -9.64
N VAL A 277 -8.96 -10.29 -10.34
CA VAL A 277 -9.16 -9.37 -11.49
C VAL A 277 -9.76 -10.12 -12.68
N GLU A 278 -9.21 -11.27 -13.04
CA GLU A 278 -9.68 -12.10 -14.17
C GLU A 278 -11.12 -12.61 -13.96
N ASP A 279 -11.48 -12.95 -12.73
CA ASP A 279 -12.82 -13.41 -12.35
C ASP A 279 -13.82 -12.24 -12.18
N GLY A 280 -13.37 -10.99 -12.33
CA GLY A 280 -14.22 -9.79 -12.18
C GLY A 280 -14.68 -9.52 -10.76
N ILE A 281 -14.04 -10.12 -9.74
CA ILE A 281 -14.37 -9.91 -8.33
C ILE A 281 -13.91 -8.54 -7.86
N VAL A 282 -12.77 -8.08 -8.38
CA VAL A 282 -12.23 -6.73 -8.19
C VAL A 282 -12.09 -5.99 -9.51
N ASP A 283 -12.17 -4.67 -9.47
CA ASP A 283 -12.16 -3.77 -10.62
C ASP A 283 -10.77 -3.59 -11.27
N GLY A 284 -9.75 -4.12 -10.67
CA GLY A 284 -8.35 -4.03 -11.11
C GLY A 284 -7.39 -4.12 -9.95
N TRP A 285 -6.11 -3.91 -10.22
CA TRP A 285 -5.06 -3.91 -9.19
C TRP A 285 -5.15 -2.71 -8.24
N ASP A 286 -5.87 -1.67 -8.64
CA ASP A 286 -6.15 -0.46 -7.89
C ASP A 286 -7.51 -0.49 -7.17
N ASP A 287 -8.17 -1.63 -7.13
CA ASP A 287 -9.46 -1.77 -6.41
C ASP A 287 -9.28 -1.44 -4.92
N PRO A 288 -10.10 -0.52 -4.38
CA PRO A 288 -9.96 -0.06 -2.99
C PRO A 288 -10.03 -1.13 -1.89
N ARG A 289 -10.43 -2.35 -2.22
CA ARG A 289 -10.41 -3.51 -1.30
C ARG A 289 -9.06 -4.21 -1.20
N LEU A 290 -8.12 -3.87 -2.09
CA LEU A 290 -6.77 -4.40 -2.10
C LEU A 290 -5.81 -3.52 -1.28
N VAL A 291 -4.59 -4.01 -1.06
CA VAL A 291 -3.53 -3.31 -0.34
C VAL A 291 -2.31 -3.00 -1.22
N SER A 292 -2.49 -2.98 -2.55
CA SER A 292 -1.52 -2.35 -3.42
C SER A 292 -1.43 -0.85 -3.09
N ILE A 293 -0.29 -0.21 -3.33
CA ILE A 293 -0.13 1.23 -3.08
C ILE A 293 -1.12 2.01 -3.93
N ALA A 294 -1.33 1.60 -5.18
CA ALA A 294 -2.34 2.19 -6.06
C ALA A 294 -3.77 2.07 -5.50
N ALA A 295 -4.12 0.90 -4.91
CA ALA A 295 -5.42 0.68 -4.29
C ALA A 295 -5.61 1.55 -3.04
N LEU A 296 -4.60 1.62 -2.17
CA LEU A 296 -4.63 2.46 -0.97
C LEU A 296 -4.80 3.93 -1.33
N ARG A 297 -4.06 4.42 -2.34
CA ARG A 297 -4.20 5.78 -2.86
C ARG A 297 -5.59 6.05 -3.41
N ARG A 298 -6.15 5.16 -4.24
CA ARG A 298 -7.49 5.27 -4.79
C ARG A 298 -8.57 5.26 -3.71
N ARG A 299 -8.37 4.47 -2.66
CA ARG A 299 -9.26 4.46 -1.49
C ARG A 299 -9.22 5.75 -0.69
N GLY A 300 -8.14 6.53 -0.76
CA GLY A 300 -7.97 7.81 -0.09
C GLY A 300 -6.96 7.80 1.06
N PHE A 301 -6.12 6.76 1.19
CA PHE A 301 -4.99 6.79 2.13
C PHE A 301 -4.00 7.88 1.74
N THR A 302 -3.34 8.45 2.73
CA THR A 302 -2.37 9.51 2.57
C THR A 302 -0.94 8.99 2.79
N PRO A 303 0.08 9.59 2.16
CA PRO A 303 1.47 9.25 2.45
C PRO A 303 1.82 9.34 3.93
N SER A 304 1.34 10.38 4.62
CA SER A 304 1.57 10.58 6.06
C SER A 304 0.96 9.47 6.92
N SER A 305 -0.23 8.95 6.56
CA SER A 305 -0.85 7.83 7.28
C SER A 305 -0.07 6.53 7.09
N ILE A 306 0.43 6.26 5.88
CA ILE A 306 1.27 5.10 5.61
C ILE A 306 2.60 5.20 6.36
N LYS A 307 3.23 6.37 6.36
CA LYS A 307 4.45 6.62 7.12
C LYS A 307 4.22 6.37 8.62
N LYS A 308 3.16 6.92 9.18
CA LYS A 308 2.80 6.70 10.59
C LYS A 308 2.55 5.23 10.91
N PHE A 309 1.88 4.51 10.02
CA PHE A 309 1.66 3.07 10.17
C PHE A 309 2.98 2.30 10.18
N VAL A 310 3.90 2.58 9.25
CA VAL A 310 5.22 1.93 9.20
C VAL A 310 6.04 2.23 10.45
N GLU A 311 6.01 3.47 10.96
CA GLU A 311 6.65 3.84 12.23
C GLU A 311 6.12 3.03 13.41
N LEU A 312 4.79 2.86 13.51
CA LEU A 312 4.16 2.06 14.57
C LEU A 312 4.47 0.57 14.46
N CYS A 313 4.66 0.04 13.25
CA CYS A 313 5.10 -1.34 13.05
C CYS A 313 6.50 -1.60 13.62
N GLY A 314 7.35 -0.58 13.63
CA GLY A 314 8.74 -0.68 14.06
C GLY A 314 9.61 -1.56 13.16
N ILE A 315 10.88 -1.67 13.50
CA ILE A 315 11.89 -2.47 12.79
C ILE A 315 12.43 -3.53 13.73
N SER A 316 12.28 -4.80 13.36
CA SER A 316 12.75 -5.94 14.14
C SER A 316 13.30 -7.06 13.25
N LYS A 317 13.94 -8.06 13.87
CA LYS A 317 14.38 -9.30 13.22
C LYS A 317 13.39 -10.46 13.41
N SER A 318 12.25 -10.23 14.04
CA SER A 318 11.23 -11.26 14.27
C SER A 318 9.99 -10.94 13.47
N ASN A 319 9.56 -11.87 12.62
CA ASN A 319 8.31 -11.75 11.89
C ASN A 319 7.13 -11.68 12.86
N SER A 320 6.28 -10.69 12.66
CA SER A 320 5.04 -10.52 13.41
C SER A 320 3.92 -10.12 12.47
N SER A 321 2.70 -10.54 12.81
CA SER A 321 1.50 -10.09 12.11
C SER A 321 0.97 -8.84 12.77
N VAL A 322 0.63 -7.84 11.96
CA VAL A 322 0.07 -6.56 12.37
C VAL A 322 -1.42 -6.54 12.03
N ASP A 323 -2.24 -6.09 12.96
CA ASP A 323 -3.68 -5.97 12.73
C ASP A 323 -3.96 -4.88 11.68
N TYR A 324 -4.76 -5.21 10.67
CA TYR A 324 -5.22 -4.24 9.65
C TYR A 324 -5.90 -3.02 10.27
N ALA A 325 -6.58 -3.18 11.41
CA ALA A 325 -7.20 -2.08 12.14
C ALA A 325 -6.21 -0.97 12.55
N MET A 326 -4.91 -1.29 12.70
CA MET A 326 -3.88 -0.29 12.96
C MET A 326 -3.64 0.62 11.75
N LEU A 327 -3.69 0.08 10.54
CA LEU A 327 -3.61 0.87 9.30
C LEU A 327 -4.82 1.82 9.19
N GLU A 328 -6.02 1.32 9.48
CA GLU A 328 -7.23 2.14 9.51
C GLU A 328 -7.20 3.22 10.60
N TYR A 329 -6.62 2.91 11.75
CA TYR A 329 -6.39 3.89 12.81
C TYR A 329 -5.51 5.04 12.32
N CYS A 330 -4.40 4.74 11.66
CA CYS A 330 -3.46 5.75 11.16
C CYS A 330 -4.11 6.72 10.17
N ILE A 331 -4.91 6.21 9.22
CA ILE A 331 -5.60 7.09 8.26
C ILE A 331 -6.71 7.90 8.94
N ARG A 332 -7.41 7.34 9.89
CA ARG A 332 -8.47 8.05 10.63
C ARG A 332 -7.89 9.24 11.42
N GLU A 333 -6.79 9.04 12.13
CA GLU A 333 -6.12 10.10 12.87
C GLU A 333 -5.54 11.18 11.95
N ASP A 334 -4.99 10.80 10.80
CA ASP A 334 -4.46 11.74 9.82
C ASP A 334 -5.57 12.63 9.22
N LEU A 335 -6.69 12.02 8.82
CA LEU A 335 -7.81 12.71 8.20
C LEU A 335 -8.63 13.58 9.18
N LYS A 336 -8.61 13.25 10.45
CA LYS A 336 -9.33 14.00 11.48
C LYS A 336 -8.99 15.49 11.46
N LEU A 337 -7.73 15.82 11.21
CA LEU A 337 -7.23 17.19 11.14
C LEU A 337 -7.16 17.76 9.72
N LYS A 338 -7.11 16.91 8.69
CA LYS A 338 -6.87 17.33 7.31
C LYS A 338 -8.12 17.39 6.46
N ALA A 339 -9.12 16.55 6.75
CA ALA A 339 -10.32 16.46 5.93
C ALA A 339 -11.33 17.54 6.30
N SER A 340 -11.85 18.24 5.30
CA SER A 340 -13.02 19.10 5.47
C SER A 340 -14.26 18.25 5.74
N ARG A 341 -15.13 18.74 6.63
CA ARG A 341 -16.43 18.11 6.89
C ARG A 341 -17.43 18.55 5.85
N ALA A 342 -18.27 17.61 5.43
CA ALA A 342 -19.39 17.87 4.52
C ALA A 342 -20.60 17.05 4.95
N MET A 343 -21.79 17.53 4.64
CA MET A 343 -23.01 16.76 4.86
C MET A 343 -23.35 15.95 3.62
N ALA A 344 -23.57 14.65 3.82
CA ALA A 344 -23.99 13.71 2.80
C ALA A 344 -25.04 12.77 3.39
N VAL A 345 -26.13 12.56 2.67
CA VAL A 345 -27.22 11.68 3.05
C VAL A 345 -27.17 10.44 2.16
N LEU A 346 -26.94 9.28 2.79
CA LEU A 346 -26.69 8.03 2.07
C LEU A 346 -27.97 7.23 1.78
N ASP A 347 -28.94 7.27 2.69
CA ASP A 347 -30.28 6.69 2.51
C ASP A 347 -31.35 7.77 2.74
N PRO A 348 -31.66 8.58 1.73
CA PRO A 348 -32.44 9.80 1.90
C PRO A 348 -33.93 9.56 2.08
N ILE A 349 -34.54 10.33 2.98
CA ILE A 349 -35.95 10.67 2.99
C ILE A 349 -36.12 12.19 3.01
N LYS A 350 -37.22 12.68 2.44
CA LYS A 350 -37.51 14.10 2.41
C LYS A 350 -38.09 14.56 3.76
N LEU A 351 -37.63 15.71 4.24
CA LEU A 351 -38.21 16.42 5.37
C LEU A 351 -38.71 17.78 4.88
N VAL A 352 -40.00 18.07 5.13
CA VAL A 352 -40.64 19.33 4.76
C VAL A 352 -40.89 20.14 6.01
N ILE A 353 -40.44 21.40 6.03
CA ILE A 353 -40.65 22.33 7.14
C ILE A 353 -41.86 23.19 6.81
N ASP A 354 -43.03 22.81 7.31
CA ASP A 354 -44.32 23.34 6.88
C ASP A 354 -44.48 24.86 7.15
N ASN A 355 -43.87 25.37 8.21
CA ASN A 355 -43.91 26.79 8.55
C ASN A 355 -42.72 27.61 8.05
N TYR A 356 -41.83 27.02 7.24
CA TYR A 356 -40.79 27.77 6.56
C TYR A 356 -41.35 28.39 5.27
N PRO A 357 -41.08 29.69 4.98
CA PRO A 357 -41.68 30.38 3.83
C PRO A 357 -41.39 29.70 2.50
N GLU A 358 -42.40 29.55 1.69
CA GLU A 358 -42.26 28.98 0.33
C GLU A 358 -41.32 29.83 -0.55
N GLY A 359 -40.44 29.15 -1.28
CA GLY A 359 -39.48 29.81 -2.18
C GLY A 359 -38.37 30.58 -1.49
N GLN A 360 -38.36 30.65 -0.14
CA GLN A 360 -37.27 31.26 0.58
C GLN A 360 -36.10 30.26 0.70
N THR A 361 -34.90 30.76 0.42
CA THR A 361 -33.62 30.07 0.67
C THR A 361 -32.71 30.98 1.48
N GLU A 362 -31.83 30.41 2.24
CA GLU A 362 -30.81 31.17 2.97
C GLU A 362 -29.46 30.41 2.94
N GLU A 363 -28.41 31.16 3.19
CA GLU A 363 -27.05 30.64 3.24
C GLU A 363 -26.60 30.58 4.71
N LEU A 364 -26.11 29.40 5.10
CA LEU A 364 -25.57 29.18 6.44
C LEU A 364 -24.04 29.01 6.33
N GLU A 365 -23.32 29.81 7.11
CA GLU A 365 -21.87 29.67 7.20
C GLU A 365 -21.51 28.56 8.19
N VAL A 366 -20.68 27.62 7.80
CA VAL A 366 -20.33 26.41 8.54
C VAL A 366 -18.83 26.19 8.52
N ASP A 367 -18.24 25.84 9.66
CA ASP A 367 -16.82 25.49 9.74
C ASP A 367 -16.51 24.23 8.93
N ASN A 368 -15.44 24.27 8.14
CA ASN A 368 -14.97 23.10 7.38
C ASN A 368 -14.41 22.02 8.29
N ASN A 369 -13.77 22.41 9.39
CA ASN A 369 -13.30 21.47 10.41
C ASN A 369 -13.16 22.20 11.76
N MET A 370 -13.92 21.81 12.75
CA MET A 370 -13.90 22.43 14.08
C MET A 370 -12.59 22.20 14.84
N GLU A 371 -11.84 21.14 14.50
CA GLU A 371 -10.56 20.80 15.11
C GLU A 371 -9.37 21.46 14.39
N ASN A 372 -9.59 21.96 13.17
CA ASN A 372 -8.60 22.68 12.38
C ASN A 372 -9.23 23.94 11.74
N PRO A 373 -9.26 25.07 12.43
CA PRO A 373 -9.84 26.32 11.94
C PRO A 373 -9.14 26.87 10.67
N GLU A 374 -7.90 26.46 10.39
CA GLU A 374 -7.17 26.88 9.18
C GLU A 374 -7.84 26.44 7.89
N LEU A 375 -8.65 25.39 7.93
CA LEU A 375 -9.45 24.93 6.79
C LEU A 375 -10.60 25.89 6.45
N GLY A 376 -10.85 26.90 7.27
CA GLY A 376 -11.82 27.95 7.02
C GLY A 376 -13.28 27.48 7.11
N LYS A 377 -14.14 28.17 6.37
CA LYS A 377 -15.58 27.96 6.38
C LYS A 377 -16.12 27.76 4.97
N ARG A 378 -17.32 27.22 4.90
CA ARG A 378 -18.10 27.11 3.66
C ARG A 378 -19.51 27.60 3.88
N VAL A 379 -20.19 27.87 2.78
CA VAL A 379 -21.61 28.23 2.77
C VAL A 379 -22.43 27.02 2.37
N VAL A 380 -23.47 26.72 3.16
CA VAL A 380 -24.41 25.63 2.93
C VAL A 380 -25.81 26.22 2.72
N PRO A 381 -26.48 25.95 1.59
CA PRO A 381 -27.84 26.44 1.34
C PRO A 381 -28.84 25.69 2.22
N PHE A 382 -29.86 26.42 2.69
CA PHE A 382 -30.97 25.88 3.47
C PHE A 382 -32.31 26.40 2.93
N GLY A 383 -33.32 25.54 2.94
CA GLY A 383 -34.64 25.87 2.48
C GLY A 383 -35.72 25.02 3.14
N ARG A 384 -36.97 25.16 2.67
CA ARG A 384 -38.14 24.47 3.20
C ARG A 384 -38.04 22.96 3.18
N GLU A 385 -37.40 22.40 2.14
CA GLU A 385 -37.24 20.97 1.97
C GLU A 385 -35.78 20.55 2.10
N VAL A 386 -35.51 19.54 2.89
CA VAL A 386 -34.18 18.93 3.06
C VAL A 386 -34.26 17.42 2.97
N TYR A 387 -33.16 16.77 2.61
CA TYR A 387 -32.98 15.33 2.79
C TYR A 387 -32.33 15.06 4.11
N ILE A 388 -32.77 14.01 4.80
CA ILE A 388 -32.19 13.46 6.03
C ILE A 388 -31.96 11.95 5.86
N GLU A 389 -31.15 11.36 6.70
CA GLU A 389 -31.03 9.90 6.73
C GLU A 389 -32.34 9.25 7.19
N ARG A 390 -32.72 8.18 6.50
CA ARG A 390 -33.91 7.41 6.86
C ARG A 390 -33.85 6.91 8.29
N GLU A 391 -32.69 6.48 8.76
CA GLU A 391 -32.50 6.00 10.14
C GLU A 391 -32.66 7.08 11.22
N ASP A 392 -32.65 8.35 10.82
CA ASP A 392 -32.86 9.49 11.72
C ASP A 392 -34.34 9.77 12.01
N PHE A 393 -35.24 9.01 11.40
CA PHE A 393 -36.66 9.04 11.68
C PHE A 393 -37.21 7.66 12.05
N MET A 394 -38.03 7.58 13.09
CA MET A 394 -38.81 6.41 13.47
C MET A 394 -40.22 6.80 13.84
N GLU A 395 -41.22 6.04 13.36
CA GLU A 395 -42.63 6.25 13.74
C GLU A 395 -42.85 5.85 15.20
N GLU A 396 -42.37 4.69 15.62
CA GLU A 396 -42.46 4.15 16.96
C GLU A 396 -41.05 3.84 17.52
N PRO A 397 -40.37 4.82 18.12
CA PRO A 397 -39.00 4.66 18.55
C PRO A 397 -38.89 3.91 19.89
N PRO A 398 -37.77 3.17 20.11
CA PRO A 398 -37.45 2.62 21.42
C PRO A 398 -37.10 3.72 22.43
N LYS A 399 -37.22 3.43 23.73
CA LYS A 399 -37.05 4.41 24.84
C LYS A 399 -35.75 5.22 24.81
N LYS A 400 -34.70 4.74 24.21
CA LYS A 400 -33.39 5.42 24.14
C LYS A 400 -33.10 6.12 22.81
N TYR A 401 -34.08 6.13 21.89
CA TYR A 401 -33.93 6.79 20.61
C TYR A 401 -33.96 8.30 20.78
N ARG A 402 -32.98 9.01 20.23
CA ARG A 402 -32.82 10.46 20.44
C ARG A 402 -32.76 11.21 19.11
N ARG A 403 -33.45 10.68 18.11
CA ARG A 403 -33.55 11.31 16.80
C ARG A 403 -35.01 11.70 16.56
N LEU A 404 -35.41 11.90 15.33
CA LEU A 404 -36.73 12.44 14.98
C LEU A 404 -37.82 11.35 15.04
N TYR A 405 -38.92 11.70 15.69
CA TYR A 405 -40.17 10.93 15.73
C TYR A 405 -41.34 11.88 15.99
N PRO A 406 -42.61 11.48 15.75
CA PRO A 406 -43.74 12.36 15.96
C PRO A 406 -43.78 13.03 17.33
N GLY A 407 -43.82 14.36 17.33
CA GLY A 407 -43.83 15.18 18.56
C GLY A 407 -42.46 15.50 19.18
N ASN A 408 -41.36 14.94 18.62
CA ASN A 408 -40.02 15.19 19.12
C ASN A 408 -39.32 16.32 18.39
N GLU A 409 -38.50 17.07 19.13
CA GLU A 409 -37.68 18.16 18.62
C GLU A 409 -36.21 17.69 18.50
N VAL A 410 -35.59 17.97 17.35
CA VAL A 410 -34.16 17.73 17.10
C VAL A 410 -33.49 18.96 16.49
N ARG A 411 -32.17 19.00 16.53
CA ARG A 411 -31.38 20.03 15.85
C ARG A 411 -31.01 19.55 14.46
N LEU A 412 -31.40 20.31 13.44
CA LEU A 412 -30.72 20.23 12.14
C LEU A 412 -29.37 20.92 12.27
N MET A 413 -28.31 20.19 12.04
CA MET A 413 -26.93 20.63 12.31
C MET A 413 -26.64 21.99 11.67
N ASN A 414 -26.17 22.94 12.48
CA ASN A 414 -25.87 24.34 12.13
C ASN A 414 -27.05 25.13 11.53
N ALA A 415 -28.28 24.62 11.56
CA ALA A 415 -29.46 25.27 11.00
C ALA A 415 -30.46 25.66 12.10
N TYR A 416 -31.47 24.85 12.35
CA TYR A 416 -32.58 25.14 13.22
C TYR A 416 -33.02 23.93 14.05
N PHE A 417 -33.77 24.21 15.13
CA PHE A 417 -34.57 23.18 15.77
C PHE A 417 -35.82 22.90 14.96
N VAL A 418 -36.13 21.61 14.78
CA VAL A 418 -37.35 21.17 14.10
C VAL A 418 -38.09 20.17 14.99
N THR A 419 -39.43 20.27 14.98
CA THR A 419 -40.32 19.35 15.70
C THR A 419 -41.16 18.57 14.67
N CYS A 420 -41.16 17.26 14.73
CA CYS A 420 -41.95 16.42 13.83
C CYS A 420 -43.44 16.55 14.14
N THR A 421 -44.24 16.89 13.14
CA THR A 421 -45.70 17.05 13.21
C THR A 421 -46.46 15.90 12.53
N GLY A 422 -45.79 15.14 11.63
CA GLY A 422 -46.39 14.05 10.91
C GLY A 422 -45.46 13.45 9.87
N PHE A 423 -45.97 12.49 9.13
CA PHE A 423 -45.21 11.82 8.04
C PHE A 423 -46.18 11.21 7.01
N GLU A 424 -45.65 10.94 5.82
CA GLU A 424 -46.37 10.28 4.72
C GLU A 424 -45.72 8.94 4.40
N LYS A 425 -46.53 7.98 3.95
CA LYS A 425 -46.09 6.65 3.55
C LYS A 425 -46.50 6.36 2.11
N ASP A 426 -45.73 5.54 1.43
CA ASP A 426 -46.09 4.95 0.15
C ASP A 426 -47.08 3.76 0.31
N GLU A 427 -47.43 3.15 -0.80
CA GLU A 427 -48.37 2.00 -0.86
C GLU A 427 -47.84 0.78 -0.10
N ASP A 428 -46.51 0.66 0.04
CA ASP A 428 -45.83 -0.43 0.76
C ASP A 428 -45.70 -0.12 2.27
N GLY A 429 -46.19 1.04 2.73
CA GLY A 429 -46.13 1.48 4.12
C GLY A 429 -44.77 2.05 4.53
N LYS A 430 -43.89 2.34 3.57
CA LYS A 430 -42.58 2.94 3.81
C LYS A 430 -42.71 4.45 3.91
N VAL A 431 -42.10 5.06 4.93
CA VAL A 431 -42.10 6.53 5.10
C VAL A 431 -41.32 7.19 3.95
N THR A 432 -41.96 8.14 3.28
CA THR A 432 -41.40 8.89 2.14
C THR A 432 -41.14 10.35 2.46
N VAL A 433 -41.99 10.96 3.29
CA VAL A 433 -41.90 12.36 3.69
C VAL A 433 -42.12 12.49 5.18
N VAL A 434 -41.32 13.32 5.84
CA VAL A 434 -41.50 13.72 7.24
C VAL A 434 -41.87 15.19 7.27
N HIS A 435 -42.92 15.53 7.98
CA HIS A 435 -43.35 16.92 8.20
C HIS A 435 -42.88 17.44 9.53
N CYS A 436 -42.34 18.66 9.54
CA CYS A 436 -41.85 19.35 10.74
C CYS A 436 -42.26 20.83 10.74
N THR A 437 -42.23 21.42 11.91
CA THR A 437 -42.18 22.88 12.09
C THR A 437 -40.81 23.26 12.65
N TYR A 438 -40.29 24.42 12.27
CA TYR A 438 -39.01 24.92 12.81
C TYR A 438 -39.22 26.08 13.79
N ASP A 439 -38.24 26.28 14.66
CA ASP A 439 -38.15 27.44 15.55
C ASP A 439 -37.27 28.52 14.89
N PRO A 440 -37.83 29.64 14.40
CA PRO A 440 -37.05 30.68 13.71
C PRO A 440 -35.96 31.33 14.59
N GLU A 441 -36.10 31.30 15.90
CA GLU A 441 -35.15 31.90 16.85
C GLU A 441 -33.93 30.99 17.10
N SER A 442 -33.98 29.75 16.63
CA SER A 442 -32.90 28.75 16.79
C SER A 442 -31.86 28.75 15.65
N ARG A 443 -31.78 29.81 14.85
CA ARG A 443 -30.81 29.93 13.75
C ARG A 443 -29.38 29.69 14.24
N GLY A 444 -28.65 28.82 13.54
CA GLY A 444 -27.31 28.36 13.94
C GLY A 444 -27.32 27.16 14.90
N GLY A 445 -28.51 26.64 15.24
CA GLY A 445 -28.68 25.42 16.04
C GLY A 445 -28.71 25.62 17.55
N ASN A 446 -28.98 26.84 18.02
CA ASN A 446 -29.21 27.12 19.43
C ASN A 446 -30.41 28.06 19.58
N SER A 447 -31.12 27.99 20.72
CA SER A 447 -32.24 28.85 21.02
C SER A 447 -31.92 29.80 22.16
N PRO A 448 -32.41 31.06 22.12
CA PRO A 448 -32.22 32.03 23.19
C PRO A 448 -32.79 31.62 24.55
N ASP A 449 -33.81 30.76 24.58
CA ASP A 449 -34.42 30.24 25.81
C ASP A 449 -33.54 29.19 26.53
N GLY A 450 -32.41 28.78 25.92
CA GLY A 450 -31.45 27.87 26.53
C GLY A 450 -31.94 26.43 26.74
N ARG A 451 -33.08 26.03 26.11
CA ARG A 451 -33.59 24.68 26.24
C ARG A 451 -32.63 23.67 25.62
N LYS A 452 -32.51 22.50 26.23
CA LYS A 452 -31.66 21.43 25.77
C LYS A 452 -32.39 20.52 24.80
N VAL A 453 -32.05 20.60 23.51
CA VAL A 453 -32.52 19.69 22.49
C VAL A 453 -31.55 18.51 22.39
N ARG A 454 -32.11 17.30 22.55
CA ARG A 454 -31.35 16.05 22.48
C ARG A 454 -31.45 15.46 21.08
N GLY A 455 -30.34 15.35 20.41
CA GLY A 455 -30.26 14.83 19.07
C GLY A 455 -29.97 15.92 18.06
N THR A 456 -28.92 15.66 17.29
CA THR A 456 -28.51 16.47 16.15
C THR A 456 -28.41 15.58 14.96
N ILE A 457 -29.06 15.92 13.86
CA ILE A 457 -29.03 15.18 12.60
C ILE A 457 -28.45 16.06 11.49
N HIS A 458 -27.76 15.43 10.53
CA HIS A 458 -27.28 16.12 9.35
C HIS A 458 -28.33 16.08 8.24
N TRP A 459 -28.15 16.95 7.27
CA TRP A 459 -29.15 17.19 6.22
C TRP A 459 -28.49 17.79 4.98
N VAL A 460 -29.20 17.78 3.85
CA VAL A 460 -28.83 18.52 2.62
C VAL A 460 -30.06 19.20 2.07
N SER A 461 -29.92 20.45 1.59
CA SER A 461 -31.02 21.17 0.90
C SER A 461 -31.51 20.37 -0.31
N ALA A 462 -32.80 20.07 -0.37
CA ALA A 462 -33.35 19.29 -1.48
C ALA A 462 -33.29 20.04 -2.82
N ALA A 463 -33.35 21.37 -2.79
CA ALA A 463 -33.27 22.19 -4.01
C ALA A 463 -31.87 22.23 -4.62
N ASP A 464 -30.83 22.12 -3.79
CA ASP A 464 -29.43 22.31 -4.18
C ASP A 464 -28.61 21.02 -4.11
N ALA A 465 -29.19 19.95 -3.58
CA ALA A 465 -28.49 18.69 -3.37
C ALA A 465 -27.97 18.10 -4.69
N VAL A 466 -26.76 17.57 -4.63
CA VAL A 466 -26.12 16.88 -5.74
C VAL A 466 -26.28 15.39 -5.56
N LYS A 467 -26.84 14.73 -6.58
CA LYS A 467 -26.93 13.28 -6.59
C LYS A 467 -25.54 12.67 -6.80
N ALA A 468 -25.17 11.70 -5.97
CA ALA A 468 -23.87 11.05 -6.01
C ALA A 468 -23.99 9.54 -5.79
N GLN A 469 -23.00 8.80 -6.27
CA GLN A 469 -22.77 7.41 -5.91
C GLN A 469 -21.80 7.35 -4.74
N VAL A 470 -22.08 6.51 -3.77
CA VAL A 470 -21.20 6.23 -2.63
C VAL A 470 -20.88 4.74 -2.59
N ARG A 471 -19.61 4.41 -2.45
CA ARG A 471 -19.10 3.05 -2.38
C ARG A 471 -18.60 2.78 -0.96
N LEU A 472 -19.22 1.81 -0.30
CA LEU A 472 -18.83 1.37 1.04
C LEU A 472 -17.99 0.10 0.91
N TYR A 473 -16.71 0.21 1.21
CA TYR A 473 -15.76 -0.90 1.15
C TYR A 473 -15.57 -1.52 2.51
N GLU A 474 -15.66 -2.85 2.56
CA GLU A 474 -15.31 -3.70 3.69
C GLU A 474 -14.12 -4.59 3.29
N ASN A 475 -13.60 -5.35 4.24
CA ASN A 475 -12.51 -6.28 3.95
C ASN A 475 -12.95 -7.31 2.89
N ILE A 476 -12.08 -7.54 1.89
CA ILE A 476 -12.34 -8.52 0.84
C ILE A 476 -12.33 -9.97 1.37
N ILE A 477 -11.64 -10.21 2.49
CA ILE A 477 -11.58 -11.49 3.17
C ILE A 477 -12.66 -11.55 4.26
N ASP A 478 -13.29 -12.70 4.41
CA ASP A 478 -14.14 -13.01 5.55
C ASP A 478 -13.26 -13.21 6.79
N GLU A 479 -13.22 -12.19 7.65
CA GLU A 479 -12.32 -12.13 8.81
C GLU A 479 -12.54 -13.27 9.82
N GLU A 480 -13.76 -13.80 9.88
CA GLU A 480 -14.11 -14.90 10.81
C GLU A 480 -13.51 -16.25 10.37
N LYS A 481 -13.27 -16.41 9.06
CA LYS A 481 -12.80 -17.68 8.47
C LYS A 481 -11.30 -17.69 8.19
N GLY A 482 -10.64 -16.54 8.23
CA GLY A 482 -9.25 -16.39 7.81
C GLY A 482 -9.09 -16.31 6.28
N VAL A 483 -7.85 -16.12 5.84
CA VAL A 483 -7.55 -15.78 4.43
C VAL A 483 -7.84 -16.95 3.48
N TYR A 484 -7.48 -18.17 3.87
CA TYR A 484 -7.51 -19.34 3.00
C TYR A 484 -8.44 -20.45 3.53
N ASN A 485 -9.14 -21.09 2.61
CA ASN A 485 -9.82 -22.36 2.82
C ASN A 485 -8.81 -23.51 2.88
N GLU A 486 -9.24 -24.69 3.29
CA GLU A 486 -8.43 -25.92 3.32
C GLU A 486 -7.86 -26.31 1.94
N ASP A 487 -8.57 -25.99 0.86
CA ASP A 487 -8.15 -26.21 -0.53
C ASP A 487 -7.20 -25.13 -1.09
N GLY A 488 -6.84 -24.13 -0.26
CA GLY A 488 -5.99 -23.00 -0.65
C GLY A 488 -6.70 -21.89 -1.44
N SER A 489 -8.01 -21.95 -1.63
CA SER A 489 -8.79 -20.86 -2.17
C SER A 489 -9.01 -19.75 -1.13
N LEU A 490 -9.38 -18.55 -1.58
CA LEU A 490 -9.64 -17.41 -0.69
C LEU A 490 -11.03 -17.49 -0.07
N ASN A 491 -11.12 -17.16 1.22
CA ASN A 491 -12.39 -16.92 1.92
C ASN A 491 -12.86 -15.50 1.64
N LEU A 492 -13.61 -15.30 0.56
CA LEU A 492 -14.08 -13.98 0.15
C LEU A 492 -15.32 -13.56 0.95
N ASN A 493 -15.33 -12.28 1.33
CA ASN A 493 -16.49 -11.60 1.90
C ASN A 493 -17.44 -11.17 0.76
N PRO A 494 -18.65 -11.75 0.64
CA PRO A 494 -19.58 -11.40 -0.42
C PRO A 494 -20.10 -9.95 -0.29
N ASN A 495 -20.00 -9.36 0.89
CA ASN A 495 -20.43 -7.99 1.19
C ASN A 495 -19.27 -6.99 1.26
N SER A 496 -18.15 -7.29 0.59
CA SER A 496 -16.96 -6.43 0.60
C SER A 496 -17.16 -5.10 -0.11
N LEU A 497 -18.20 -4.95 -0.93
CA LEU A 497 -18.57 -3.71 -1.61
C LEU A 497 -20.08 -3.54 -1.60
N THR A 498 -20.53 -2.39 -1.08
CA THR A 498 -21.91 -1.92 -1.21
C THR A 498 -21.92 -0.63 -2.02
N VAL A 499 -22.68 -0.60 -3.11
CA VAL A 499 -22.83 0.59 -3.97
C VAL A 499 -24.18 1.24 -3.68
N LEU A 500 -24.16 2.52 -3.34
CA LEU A 500 -25.33 3.34 -3.07
C LEU A 500 -25.48 4.40 -4.18
N ASP A 501 -26.48 4.26 -5.02
CA ASP A 501 -26.66 5.12 -6.22
C ASP A 501 -27.56 6.34 -6.01
N ASN A 502 -28.23 6.42 -4.87
CA ASN A 502 -29.21 7.47 -4.58
C ASN A 502 -28.82 8.29 -3.35
N CYS A 503 -27.54 8.62 -3.23
CA CYS A 503 -27.06 9.53 -2.19
C CYS A 503 -27.21 10.99 -2.63
N TYR A 504 -27.38 11.87 -1.66
CA TYR A 504 -27.39 13.31 -1.87
C TYR A 504 -26.32 13.98 -1.03
N VAL A 505 -25.52 14.83 -1.67
CA VAL A 505 -24.43 15.55 -1.03
C VAL A 505 -24.61 17.06 -1.16
N GLU A 506 -24.00 17.83 -0.27
CA GLU A 506 -24.05 19.27 -0.36
C GLU A 506 -23.33 19.81 -1.61
N PRO A 507 -23.78 20.94 -2.20
CA PRO A 507 -23.27 21.44 -3.47
C PRO A 507 -21.80 21.87 -3.43
N SER A 508 -21.22 22.13 -2.26
CA SER A 508 -19.78 22.43 -2.09
C SER A 508 -18.88 21.32 -2.65
N LEU A 509 -19.39 20.07 -2.66
CA LEU A 509 -18.64 18.90 -3.15
C LEU A 509 -18.55 18.82 -4.69
N LEU A 510 -19.27 19.65 -5.45
CA LEU A 510 -19.09 19.76 -6.91
C LEU A 510 -17.70 20.30 -7.31
N LYS A 511 -17.03 21.01 -6.42
CA LYS A 511 -15.70 21.56 -6.63
C LYS A 511 -14.58 20.60 -6.24
N ALA A 512 -14.95 19.43 -5.72
CA ALA A 512 -13.98 18.45 -5.27
C ALA A 512 -13.24 17.81 -6.46
N GLU A 513 -11.94 17.68 -6.29
CA GLU A 513 -11.06 17.05 -7.27
C GLU A 513 -10.77 15.59 -6.90
N LYS A 514 -10.20 14.85 -7.84
CA LYS A 514 -9.77 13.46 -7.62
C LYS A 514 -8.86 13.36 -6.40
N TYR A 515 -9.11 12.36 -5.56
CA TYR A 515 -8.42 12.11 -4.28
C TYR A 515 -8.74 13.08 -3.14
N ASP A 516 -9.51 14.14 -3.35
CA ASP A 516 -9.94 14.98 -2.23
C ASP A 516 -10.69 14.17 -1.20
N SER A 517 -10.35 14.38 0.07
CA SER A 517 -10.91 13.65 1.20
C SER A 517 -11.83 14.52 2.04
N PHE A 518 -12.94 13.93 2.48
CA PHE A 518 -13.96 14.59 3.31
C PHE A 518 -14.38 13.69 4.46
N GLN A 519 -14.70 14.31 5.59
CA GLN A 519 -15.49 13.63 6.60
C GLN A 519 -16.97 13.86 6.29
N PHE A 520 -17.67 12.84 5.83
CA PHE A 520 -19.12 12.89 5.77
C PHE A 520 -19.66 12.78 7.20
N VAL A 521 -20.25 13.86 7.64
CA VAL A 521 -20.67 14.02 9.04
C VAL A 521 -21.50 12.83 9.51
N ARG A 522 -21.10 12.22 10.63
CA ARG A 522 -21.69 11.02 11.25
C ARG A 522 -21.53 9.71 10.44
N ASN A 523 -21.05 9.77 9.21
CA ASN A 523 -20.94 8.58 8.32
C ASN A 523 -19.53 8.00 8.27
N GLY A 524 -18.51 8.80 8.09
CA GLY A 524 -17.13 8.32 7.94
C GLY A 524 -16.25 9.28 7.16
N PHE A 525 -15.09 8.78 6.74
CA PHE A 525 -14.19 9.49 5.84
C PHE A 525 -14.31 8.92 4.44
N PHE A 526 -14.38 9.80 3.46
CA PHE A 526 -14.62 9.48 2.05
C PHE A 526 -13.66 10.25 1.16
N CYS A 527 -13.34 9.72 0.00
CA CYS A 527 -12.61 10.46 -1.01
C CYS A 527 -13.28 10.37 -2.38
N VAL A 528 -13.01 11.35 -3.23
CA VAL A 528 -13.44 11.35 -4.62
C VAL A 528 -12.71 10.25 -5.37
N ASP A 529 -13.45 9.33 -6.01
CA ASP A 529 -12.85 8.26 -6.81
C ASP A 529 -12.11 8.83 -8.02
N ALA A 530 -10.82 8.50 -8.12
CA ALA A 530 -9.96 9.06 -9.16
C ALA A 530 -10.24 8.50 -10.57
N LYS A 531 -10.90 7.33 -10.65
CA LYS A 531 -11.13 6.61 -11.90
C LYS A 531 -12.54 6.87 -12.47
N ASP A 532 -13.55 6.81 -11.61
CA ASP A 532 -14.94 6.76 -12.05
C ASP A 532 -15.73 8.05 -11.77
N SER A 533 -15.24 8.95 -10.90
CA SER A 533 -15.93 10.20 -10.60
C SER A 533 -15.81 11.21 -11.72
N THR A 534 -16.94 11.79 -12.09
CA THR A 534 -17.02 12.93 -13.03
C THR A 534 -17.89 14.04 -12.42
N PRO A 535 -17.82 15.29 -12.91
CA PRO A 535 -18.70 16.37 -12.44
C PRO A 535 -20.20 16.04 -12.57
N GLU A 536 -20.60 15.29 -13.60
CA GLU A 536 -21.97 14.88 -13.87
C GLU A 536 -22.38 13.65 -13.04
N HIS A 537 -21.43 12.86 -12.61
CA HIS A 537 -21.63 11.65 -11.82
C HIS A 537 -20.56 11.52 -10.73
N PRO A 538 -20.68 12.29 -9.65
CA PRO A 538 -19.73 12.21 -8.52
C PRO A 538 -19.76 10.83 -7.87
N VAL A 539 -18.58 10.26 -7.64
CA VAL A 539 -18.39 8.97 -6.96
C VAL A 539 -17.45 9.16 -5.77
N PHE A 540 -17.90 8.73 -4.60
CA PHE A 540 -17.13 8.80 -3.36
C PHE A 540 -16.86 7.41 -2.80
N ASN A 541 -15.60 7.13 -2.49
CA ASN A 541 -15.17 5.91 -1.85
C ASN A 541 -15.06 6.11 -0.33
N ARG A 542 -15.66 5.23 0.46
CA ARG A 542 -15.40 5.23 1.89
C ARG A 542 -13.97 4.79 2.16
N ILE A 543 -13.20 5.65 2.80
CA ILE A 543 -11.84 5.36 3.25
C ILE A 543 -11.91 4.48 4.50
N VAL A 544 -12.58 5.00 5.53
CA VAL A 544 -12.70 4.35 6.85
C VAL A 544 -13.91 4.90 7.61
N SER A 545 -14.47 4.11 8.50
CA SER A 545 -15.54 4.53 9.42
C SER A 545 -15.01 5.49 10.50
N LEU A 546 -15.92 6.18 11.21
CA LEU A 546 -15.55 7.10 12.30
C LEU A 546 -15.01 6.38 13.54
N LYS A 547 -15.47 5.15 13.81
CA LYS A 547 -15.08 4.39 14.99
C LYS A 547 -13.91 3.46 14.68
N SER A 548 -12.95 3.39 15.59
CA SER A 548 -11.84 2.44 15.55
C SER A 548 -12.09 1.28 16.50
N SER A 549 -11.79 0.06 16.05
CA SER A 549 -11.63 -1.11 16.92
C SER A 549 -10.22 -1.17 17.53
N TYR A 550 -9.25 -0.51 16.91
CA TYR A 550 -7.86 -0.48 17.35
C TYR A 550 -7.66 0.50 18.50
N LYS A 551 -6.90 0.09 19.50
CA LYS A 551 -6.42 0.94 20.58
C LYS A 551 -4.89 0.86 20.61
N LEU A 552 -4.24 2.02 20.68
CA LEU A 552 -2.80 2.05 20.92
C LEU A 552 -2.49 1.27 22.22
N PRO A 553 -1.41 0.44 22.21
CA PRO A 553 -0.91 -0.12 23.46
C PRO A 553 -0.64 1.02 24.43
N THR A 554 -1.23 0.97 25.60
CA THR A 554 -0.88 1.89 26.69
C THR A 554 0.60 1.69 26.98
N GLN A 555 1.40 2.75 26.87
CA GLN A 555 2.78 2.73 27.34
C GLN A 555 2.75 2.30 28.81
N ALA A 556 3.33 1.13 29.09
CA ALA A 556 3.47 0.60 30.44
C ALA A 556 4.62 1.31 31.16
#